data_5dbc7b93e9012a2e16c8e74291aaefc3
#
_entry.id   5dbc7b93e9012a2e16c8e74291aaefc3
#
_cell.length_a   1.000
_cell.length_b   1.000
_cell.length_c   1.000
_cell.angle_alpha   90.00
_cell.angle_beta   90.00
_cell.angle_gamma   90.00
#
_symmetry.space_group_name_H-M   'P 1'
#
loop_
_entity.id
_entity.type
_entity.pdbx_description
1 polymer ?
#
loop_
_entity_poly.entity_id
_entity_poly.type
_entity_poly.pdbx_seq_one_letter_code
_entity_poly.pdbx_strand_id
1 'polypeptide(L)'
;ILLLQGGQEVIKSFRALYPDKIIVADTKCADAGGTVAKNCADAGADWMTCICSATIPTMKAAAKKVGEIQVELYGDWTFEQAQQWLDAGISQAIYHQSRDALLAGETWGQKDLDKVKKLVDIGFRVSVTGGLNVETLKLFEGIDVFTFIAGRAITQAPDPLKAVNAFQAEIVRLWGK
;
A
#
# COMPACT_ATOMS: atom_id res chain seq x y z
N ILE A 1 3.64 9.45 7.55
CA ILE A 1 4.26 10.54 8.35
C ILE A 1 3.64 11.89 7.98
N LEU A 2 3.57 12.26 6.69
CA LEU A 2 2.97 13.54 6.25
C LEU A 2 1.54 13.71 6.76
N LEU A 3 0.71 12.65 6.68
CA LEU A 3 -0.68 12.69 7.16
C LEU A 3 -0.75 12.90 8.67
N LEU A 4 0.18 12.33 9.45
CA LEU A 4 0.28 12.55 10.89
C LEU A 4 0.66 14.00 11.24
N GLN A 5 1.51 14.62 10.44
CA GLN A 5 2.00 15.98 10.66
C GLN A 5 1.03 17.06 10.17
N GLY A 6 0.43 16.86 9.00
CA GLY A 6 -0.40 17.86 8.33
C GLY A 6 -1.88 17.54 8.22
N GLY A 7 -2.30 16.35 8.68
CA GLY A 7 -3.71 15.95 8.67
C GLY A 7 -4.34 16.05 7.28
N GLN A 8 -5.59 16.46 7.25
CA GLN A 8 -6.38 16.57 6.02
C GLN A 8 -5.84 17.62 5.03
N GLU A 9 -5.15 18.65 5.51
CA GLU A 9 -4.62 19.70 4.64
C GLU A 9 -3.55 19.17 3.67
N VAL A 10 -2.82 18.13 4.06
CA VAL A 10 -1.90 17.43 3.16
C VAL A 10 -2.66 16.77 2.00
N ILE A 11 -3.77 16.09 2.30
CA ILE A 11 -4.59 15.44 1.27
C ILE A 11 -5.15 16.48 0.30
N LYS A 12 -5.72 17.58 0.82
CA LYS A 12 -6.23 18.69 0.00
C LYS A 12 -5.16 19.27 -0.91
N SER A 13 -3.95 19.49 -0.36
CA SER A 13 -2.82 20.01 -1.13
C SER A 13 -2.42 19.07 -2.27
N PHE A 14 -2.35 17.77 -2.01
CA PHE A 14 -2.06 16.78 -3.05
C PHE A 14 -3.18 16.72 -4.10
N ARG A 15 -4.44 16.77 -3.69
CA ARG A 15 -5.57 16.79 -4.63
C ARG A 15 -5.54 18.03 -5.53
N ALA A 16 -5.21 19.19 -4.97
CA ALA A 16 -5.08 20.43 -5.75
C ALA A 16 -3.93 20.37 -6.76
N LEU A 17 -2.81 19.75 -6.39
CA LEU A 17 -1.64 19.59 -7.26
C LEU A 17 -1.82 18.47 -8.31
N TYR A 18 -2.56 17.43 -7.97
CA TYR A 18 -2.70 16.21 -8.78
C TYR A 18 -4.17 15.80 -8.89
N PRO A 19 -5.01 16.56 -9.62
CA PRO A 19 -6.46 16.34 -9.68
C PRO A 19 -6.83 14.97 -10.24
N ASP A 20 -6.04 14.43 -11.16
CA ASP A 20 -6.30 13.19 -11.89
C ASP A 20 -5.56 11.95 -11.35
N LYS A 21 -4.80 12.11 -10.26
CA LYS A 21 -4.06 10.98 -9.67
C LYS A 21 -4.82 10.36 -8.51
N ILE A 22 -4.66 9.05 -8.35
CA ILE A 22 -5.17 8.35 -7.17
C ILE A 22 -4.38 8.80 -5.95
N ILE A 23 -5.09 9.31 -4.94
CA ILE A 23 -4.53 9.72 -3.66
C ILE A 23 -4.95 8.72 -2.61
N VAL A 24 -3.96 8.07 -2.01
CA VAL A 24 -4.15 7.08 -0.94
C VAL A 24 -3.82 7.72 0.40
N ALA A 25 -4.80 7.78 1.31
CA ALA A 25 -4.58 8.18 2.69
C ALA A 25 -4.05 6.99 3.50
N ASP A 26 -2.75 6.99 3.78
CA ASP A 26 -2.09 5.96 4.59
C ASP A 26 -2.37 6.19 6.08
N THR A 27 -3.55 5.79 6.54
CA THR A 27 -4.06 6.00 7.89
C THR A 27 -3.77 4.84 8.84
N LYS A 28 -3.55 3.63 8.32
CA LYS A 28 -3.49 2.40 9.10
C LYS A 28 -4.65 2.29 10.09
N CYS A 29 -5.85 2.66 9.62
CA CYS A 29 -7.04 2.74 10.46
C CYS A 29 -7.34 1.39 11.13
N ALA A 30 -7.45 1.42 12.47
CA ALA A 30 -7.77 0.24 13.27
C ALA A 30 -9.22 0.22 13.74
N ASP A 31 -9.84 1.41 13.91
CA ASP A 31 -11.22 1.58 14.38
C ASP A 31 -11.81 2.87 13.84
N ALA A 32 -13.12 3.10 14.07
CA ALA A 32 -13.87 4.26 13.60
C ALA A 32 -13.76 4.49 12.07
N GLY A 33 -13.67 3.41 11.30
CA GLY A 33 -13.36 3.42 9.87
C GLY A 33 -14.22 4.38 9.06
N GLY A 34 -15.52 4.43 9.32
CA GLY A 34 -16.43 5.33 8.62
C GLY A 34 -16.15 6.82 8.87
N THR A 35 -15.72 7.20 10.08
CA THR A 35 -15.35 8.58 10.41
C THR A 35 -14.02 8.97 9.78
N VAL A 36 -13.00 8.12 9.94
CA VAL A 36 -11.68 8.35 9.37
C VAL A 36 -11.76 8.45 7.84
N ALA A 37 -12.46 7.51 7.20
CA ALA A 37 -12.61 7.48 5.75
C ALA A 37 -13.40 8.69 5.23
N LYS A 38 -14.47 9.11 5.94
CA LYS A 38 -15.20 10.34 5.58
C LYS A 38 -14.29 11.55 5.57
N ASN A 39 -13.48 11.72 6.62
CA ASN A 39 -12.54 12.84 6.72
C ASN A 39 -11.50 12.82 5.60
N CYS A 40 -11.00 11.64 5.23
CA CYS A 40 -10.06 11.47 4.12
C CYS A 40 -10.73 11.78 2.77
N ALA A 41 -11.93 11.28 2.53
CA ALA A 41 -12.69 11.51 1.31
C ALA A 41 -13.07 12.99 1.14
N ASP A 42 -13.56 13.65 2.19
CA ASP A 42 -13.87 15.09 2.19
C ASP A 42 -12.63 15.95 1.87
N ALA A 43 -11.44 15.45 2.19
CA ALA A 43 -10.18 16.10 1.85
C ALA A 43 -9.68 15.77 0.43
N GLY A 44 -10.30 14.80 -0.26
CA GLY A 44 -9.97 14.43 -1.63
C GLY A 44 -9.15 13.16 -1.78
N ALA A 45 -9.06 12.29 -0.76
CA ALA A 45 -8.49 10.96 -0.92
C ALA A 45 -9.45 10.04 -1.68
N ASP A 46 -8.90 9.21 -2.58
CA ASP A 46 -9.66 8.20 -3.32
C ASP A 46 -9.71 6.89 -2.55
N TRP A 47 -8.60 6.51 -1.92
CA TRP A 47 -8.43 5.27 -1.15
C TRP A 47 -7.85 5.55 0.22
N MET A 48 -7.99 4.58 1.12
CA MET A 48 -7.32 4.64 2.41
C MET A 48 -6.83 3.28 2.89
N THR A 49 -5.87 3.27 3.82
CA THR A 49 -5.37 2.02 4.42
C THR A 49 -6.08 1.71 5.73
N CYS A 50 -6.39 0.43 5.94
CA CYS A 50 -6.74 -0.13 7.24
C CYS A 50 -5.65 -1.15 7.64
N ILE A 51 -5.33 -1.20 8.93
CA ILE A 51 -4.41 -2.24 9.42
C ILE A 51 -5.10 -3.61 9.45
N CYS A 52 -4.37 -4.68 9.21
CA CYS A 52 -4.91 -6.05 9.17
C CYS A 52 -5.62 -6.50 10.48
N SER A 53 -5.30 -5.89 11.60
CA SER A 53 -5.98 -6.14 12.89
C SER A 53 -7.31 -5.40 13.04
N ALA A 54 -7.68 -4.50 12.12
CA ALA A 54 -9.00 -3.86 12.13
C ALA A 54 -10.10 -4.89 11.86
N THR A 55 -11.27 -4.68 12.46
CA THR A 55 -12.40 -5.57 12.23
C THR A 55 -12.97 -5.39 10.82
N ILE A 56 -13.56 -6.45 10.26
CA ILE A 56 -14.27 -6.38 8.97
C ILE A 56 -15.37 -5.30 8.98
N PRO A 57 -16.20 -5.14 10.04
CA PRO A 57 -17.14 -4.01 10.13
C PRO A 57 -16.47 -2.64 10.01
N THR A 58 -15.31 -2.42 10.62
CA THR A 58 -14.53 -1.18 10.49
C THR A 58 -14.11 -0.94 9.03
N MET A 59 -13.54 -1.96 8.38
CA MET A 59 -13.12 -1.90 6.98
C MET A 59 -14.30 -1.62 6.03
N LYS A 60 -15.43 -2.33 6.23
CA LYS A 60 -16.67 -2.09 5.45
C LYS A 60 -17.26 -0.71 5.66
N ALA A 61 -17.20 -0.17 6.88
CA ALA A 61 -17.65 1.19 7.16
C ALA A 61 -16.78 2.22 6.46
N ALA A 62 -15.48 1.99 6.41
CA ALA A 62 -14.53 2.82 5.66
C ALA A 62 -14.77 2.73 4.14
N ALA A 63 -14.89 1.53 3.59
CA ALA A 63 -15.12 1.31 2.16
C ALA A 63 -16.40 1.99 1.61
N LYS A 64 -17.38 2.28 2.47
CA LYS A 64 -18.57 3.04 2.09
C LYS A 64 -18.32 4.54 1.87
N LYS A 65 -17.15 5.05 2.23
CA LYS A 65 -16.84 6.50 2.23
C LYS A 65 -15.72 6.87 1.26
N VAL A 66 -14.76 5.98 1.05
CA VAL A 66 -13.72 6.12 0.04
C VAL A 66 -13.91 5.08 -1.06
N GLY A 67 -13.29 5.26 -2.22
CA GLY A 67 -13.45 4.34 -3.33
C GLY A 67 -12.99 2.93 -3.03
N GLU A 68 -11.85 2.78 -2.35
CA GLU A 68 -11.28 1.47 -1.98
C GLU A 68 -10.52 1.51 -0.66
N ILE A 69 -10.44 0.32 -0.04
CA ILE A 69 -9.62 0.06 1.15
C ILE A 69 -8.48 -0.86 0.78
N GLN A 70 -7.28 -0.51 1.24
CA GLN A 70 -6.12 -1.39 1.19
C GLN A 70 -5.85 -1.91 2.61
N VAL A 71 -5.86 -3.23 2.79
CA VAL A 71 -5.48 -3.85 4.06
C VAL A 71 -3.96 -3.90 4.16
N GLU A 72 -3.38 -3.18 5.11
CA GLU A 72 -1.94 -3.20 5.34
C GLU A 72 -1.57 -4.33 6.27
N LEU A 73 -0.70 -5.21 5.78
CA LEU A 73 -0.33 -6.47 6.42
C LEU A 73 0.89 -6.28 7.30
N TYR A 74 0.68 -6.36 8.60
CA TYR A 74 1.71 -6.30 9.63
C TYR A 74 1.57 -7.44 10.62
N GLY A 75 2.70 -7.87 11.18
CA GLY A 75 2.72 -8.87 12.26
C GLY A 75 2.04 -10.18 11.87
N ASP A 76 1.30 -10.73 12.82
CA ASP A 76 0.65 -12.02 12.66
C ASP A 76 -0.72 -11.87 12.01
N TRP A 77 -0.78 -12.11 10.72
CA TRP A 77 -2.00 -12.28 9.95
C TRP A 77 -2.00 -13.67 9.30
N THR A 78 -3.18 -14.17 8.93
CA THR A 78 -3.33 -15.48 8.33
C THR A 78 -4.01 -15.43 6.96
N PHE A 79 -3.84 -16.48 6.14
CA PHE A 79 -4.52 -16.57 4.85
C PHE A 79 -6.03 -16.80 5.02
N GLU A 80 -6.47 -17.38 6.14
CA GLU A 80 -7.88 -17.47 6.51
C GLU A 80 -8.49 -16.09 6.74
N GLN A 81 -7.78 -15.21 7.42
CA GLN A 81 -8.19 -13.79 7.55
C GLN A 81 -8.21 -13.08 6.19
N ALA A 82 -7.19 -13.32 5.35
CA ALA A 82 -7.15 -12.77 4.00
C ALA A 82 -8.38 -13.22 3.18
N GLN A 83 -8.76 -14.47 3.26
CA GLN A 83 -9.98 -14.95 2.60
C GLN A 83 -11.24 -14.25 3.13
N GLN A 84 -11.34 -14.03 4.45
CA GLN A 84 -12.47 -13.30 5.03
C GLN A 84 -12.55 -11.84 4.54
N TRP A 85 -11.43 -11.17 4.29
CA TRP A 85 -11.43 -9.84 3.69
C TRP A 85 -11.92 -9.87 2.25
N LEU A 86 -11.46 -10.84 1.44
CA LEU A 86 -11.96 -11.02 0.06
C LEU A 86 -13.48 -11.29 0.05
N ASP A 87 -13.96 -12.18 0.92
CA ASP A 87 -15.39 -12.51 1.04
C ASP A 87 -16.21 -11.27 1.49
N ALA A 88 -15.59 -10.35 2.19
CA ALA A 88 -16.19 -9.09 2.59
C ALA A 88 -16.14 -8.00 1.50
N GLY A 89 -15.55 -8.29 0.33
CA GLY A 89 -15.40 -7.37 -0.81
C GLY A 89 -14.18 -6.46 -0.73
N ILE A 90 -13.21 -6.79 0.14
CA ILE A 90 -11.96 -6.02 0.29
C ILE A 90 -10.87 -6.77 -0.47
N SER A 91 -10.53 -6.29 -1.66
CA SER A 91 -9.67 -6.98 -2.62
C SER A 91 -8.29 -6.35 -2.82
N GLN A 92 -7.91 -5.35 -2.03
CA GLN A 92 -6.57 -4.79 -2.06
C GLN A 92 -5.82 -5.07 -0.75
N ALA A 93 -4.58 -5.50 -0.85
CA ALA A 93 -3.68 -5.68 0.28
C ALA A 93 -2.33 -5.01 0.02
N ILE A 94 -1.69 -4.52 1.09
CA ILE A 94 -0.32 -4.02 1.05
C ILE A 94 0.54 -4.99 1.86
N TYR A 95 1.42 -5.72 1.19
CA TYR A 95 2.45 -6.49 1.87
C TYR A 95 3.60 -5.56 2.23
N HIS A 96 3.78 -5.35 3.53
CA HIS A 96 4.71 -4.35 4.05
C HIS A 96 5.88 -5.00 4.79
N GLN A 97 7.09 -4.90 4.25
CA GLN A 97 8.30 -5.20 5.00
C GLN A 97 8.57 -4.07 6.00
N SER A 98 8.49 -4.39 7.28
CA SER A 98 8.61 -3.41 8.36
C SER A 98 9.90 -2.60 8.25
N ARG A 99 9.79 -1.28 8.44
CA ARG A 99 10.95 -0.39 8.47
C ARG A 99 11.92 -0.75 9.59
N ASP A 100 11.40 -1.05 10.76
CA ASP A 100 12.21 -1.36 11.92
C ASP A 100 12.87 -2.73 11.78
N ALA A 101 12.18 -3.70 11.16
CA ALA A 101 12.76 -4.98 10.79
C ALA A 101 13.91 -4.83 9.77
N LEU A 102 13.74 -3.98 8.75
CA LEU A 102 14.81 -3.65 7.80
C LEU A 102 16.01 -2.99 8.48
N LEU A 103 15.78 -2.11 9.45
CA LEU A 103 16.85 -1.49 10.24
C LEU A 103 17.54 -2.51 11.17
N ALA A 104 16.83 -3.54 11.58
CA ALA A 104 17.38 -4.68 12.35
C ALA A 104 18.10 -5.72 11.47
N GLY A 105 18.18 -5.49 10.15
CA GLY A 105 18.91 -6.35 9.20
C GLY A 105 18.05 -7.38 8.47
N GLU A 106 16.72 -7.37 8.66
CA GLU A 106 15.83 -8.20 7.84
C GLU A 106 15.81 -7.68 6.40
N THR A 107 15.65 -8.59 5.46
CA THR A 107 15.59 -8.27 4.01
C THR A 107 14.46 -9.05 3.37
N TRP A 108 14.07 -8.65 2.16
CA TRP A 108 13.17 -9.44 1.34
C TRP A 108 13.76 -10.83 1.08
N GLY A 109 13.01 -11.87 1.41
CA GLY A 109 13.41 -13.26 1.23
C GLY A 109 12.34 -14.09 0.56
N GLN A 110 12.67 -15.35 0.20
CA GLN A 110 11.75 -16.27 -0.49
C GLN A 110 10.41 -16.39 0.24
N LYS A 111 10.43 -16.45 1.58
CA LYS A 111 9.23 -16.54 2.41
C LYS A 111 8.25 -15.36 2.18
N ASP A 112 8.78 -14.17 1.94
CA ASP A 112 7.97 -12.98 1.67
C ASP A 112 7.38 -13.05 0.26
N LEU A 113 8.19 -13.44 -0.72
CA LEU A 113 7.76 -13.61 -2.11
C LEU A 113 6.68 -14.68 -2.24
N ASP A 114 6.82 -15.80 -1.53
CA ASP A 114 5.82 -16.87 -1.50
C ASP A 114 4.47 -16.38 -0.93
N LYS A 115 4.51 -15.54 0.13
CA LYS A 115 3.31 -14.92 0.69
C LYS A 115 2.66 -13.93 -0.27
N VAL A 116 3.46 -13.06 -0.91
CA VAL A 116 2.97 -12.12 -1.92
C VAL A 116 2.33 -12.86 -3.08
N LYS A 117 3.02 -13.87 -3.63
CA LYS A 117 2.48 -14.71 -4.69
C LYS A 117 1.15 -15.35 -4.29
N LYS A 118 1.09 -15.96 -3.11
CA LYS A 118 -0.13 -16.62 -2.61
C LYS A 118 -1.29 -15.62 -2.45
N LEU A 119 -1.03 -14.39 -2.00
CA LEU A 119 -2.07 -13.33 -1.95
C LEU A 119 -2.60 -13.00 -3.35
N VAL A 120 -1.72 -12.88 -4.35
CA VAL A 120 -2.11 -12.66 -5.74
C VAL A 120 -2.94 -13.85 -6.26
N ASP A 121 -2.47 -15.07 -6.02
CA ASP A 121 -3.12 -16.30 -6.50
C ASP A 121 -4.55 -16.48 -5.93
N ILE A 122 -4.83 -16.03 -4.71
CA ILE A 122 -6.18 -16.06 -4.11
C ILE A 122 -7.07 -14.88 -4.50
N GLY A 123 -6.56 -13.91 -5.29
CA GLY A 123 -7.35 -12.85 -5.91
C GLY A 123 -7.15 -11.44 -5.37
N PHE A 124 -6.14 -11.19 -4.54
CA PHE A 124 -5.82 -9.81 -4.15
C PHE A 124 -5.07 -9.04 -5.25
N ARG A 125 -5.41 -7.77 -5.39
CA ARG A 125 -4.50 -6.78 -5.97
C ARG A 125 -3.49 -6.39 -4.91
N VAL A 126 -2.28 -6.93 -5.00
CA VAL A 126 -1.25 -6.78 -3.97
C VAL A 126 -0.33 -5.62 -4.29
N SER A 127 -0.26 -4.65 -3.39
CA SER A 127 0.80 -3.66 -3.37
C SER A 127 1.93 -4.16 -2.46
N VAL A 128 3.18 -3.86 -2.81
CA VAL A 128 4.34 -4.20 -1.97
C VAL A 128 5.09 -2.94 -1.57
N THR A 129 5.62 -2.92 -0.35
CA THR A 129 6.36 -1.78 0.20
C THR A 129 7.39 -2.22 1.23
N GLY A 130 8.32 -1.33 1.54
CA GLY A 130 9.37 -1.53 2.53
C GLY A 130 10.74 -1.80 1.89
N GLY A 131 11.65 -0.84 1.99
CA GLY A 131 13.01 -0.96 1.50
C GLY A 131 13.16 -1.17 -0.01
N LEU A 132 12.14 -0.86 -0.80
CA LEU A 132 12.19 -1.06 -2.25
C LEU A 132 13.19 -0.12 -2.91
N ASN A 133 13.96 -0.68 -3.83
CA ASN A 133 14.81 0.00 -4.79
C ASN A 133 14.75 -0.76 -6.13
N VAL A 134 15.40 -0.25 -7.17
CA VAL A 134 15.33 -0.85 -8.52
C VAL A 134 15.80 -2.31 -8.52
N GLU A 135 16.82 -2.66 -7.72
CA GLU A 135 17.31 -4.03 -7.63
C GLU A 135 16.31 -4.97 -6.95
N THR A 136 15.63 -4.50 -5.90
CA THR A 136 14.63 -5.32 -5.19
C THR A 136 13.39 -5.62 -6.04
N LEU A 137 13.08 -4.81 -7.05
CA LEU A 137 11.96 -5.09 -7.98
C LEU A 137 12.15 -6.45 -8.69
N LYS A 138 13.38 -6.81 -9.01
CA LYS A 138 13.72 -8.07 -9.70
C LYS A 138 13.29 -9.31 -8.91
N LEU A 139 13.24 -9.21 -7.59
CA LEU A 139 12.81 -10.31 -6.74
C LEU A 139 11.35 -10.71 -6.99
N PHE A 140 10.54 -9.79 -7.49
CA PHE A 140 9.11 -10.01 -7.77
C PHE A 140 8.83 -10.41 -9.22
N GLU A 141 9.87 -10.65 -10.04
CA GLU A 141 9.68 -11.09 -11.43
C GLU A 141 8.81 -12.35 -11.49
N GLY A 142 7.80 -12.33 -12.38
CA GLY A 142 6.83 -13.41 -12.49
C GLY A 142 5.69 -13.40 -11.47
N ILE A 143 5.65 -12.44 -10.52
CA ILE A 143 4.52 -12.21 -9.62
C ILE A 143 3.73 -11.02 -10.16
N ASP A 144 2.41 -11.14 -10.34
CA ASP A 144 1.56 -10.02 -10.81
C ASP A 144 1.29 -9.00 -9.70
N VAL A 145 2.35 -8.30 -9.28
CA VAL A 145 2.25 -7.22 -8.30
C VAL A 145 1.46 -6.07 -8.90
N PHE A 146 0.44 -5.61 -8.18
CA PHE A 146 -0.43 -4.50 -8.61
C PHE A 146 0.28 -3.15 -8.52
N THR A 147 1.00 -2.89 -7.41
CA THR A 147 1.68 -1.60 -7.19
C THR A 147 2.95 -1.77 -6.36
N PHE A 148 4.00 -1.07 -6.74
CA PHE A 148 5.22 -0.89 -5.94
C PHE A 148 5.19 0.46 -5.25
N ILE A 149 5.21 0.48 -3.91
CA ILE A 149 5.18 1.70 -3.11
C ILE A 149 6.61 2.02 -2.67
N ALA A 150 7.26 2.92 -3.36
CA ALA A 150 8.61 3.39 -3.05
C ALA A 150 8.57 4.73 -2.30
N GLY A 151 9.22 4.80 -1.15
CA GLY A 151 9.33 6.02 -0.34
C GLY A 151 10.71 6.67 -0.47
N ARG A 152 11.58 6.40 0.50
CA ARG A 152 12.90 7.04 0.62
C ARG A 152 13.81 6.84 -0.58
N ALA A 153 13.71 5.72 -1.28
CA ALA A 153 14.47 5.49 -2.51
C ALA A 153 14.20 6.56 -3.60
N ILE A 154 13.05 7.23 -3.52
CA ILE A 154 12.68 8.35 -4.39
C ILE A 154 12.91 9.68 -3.66
N THR A 155 12.29 9.88 -2.50
CA THR A 155 12.25 11.18 -1.82
C THR A 155 13.60 11.65 -1.25
N GLN A 156 14.55 10.73 -1.03
CA GLN A 156 15.90 11.01 -0.55
C GLN A 156 16.97 10.79 -1.63
N ALA A 157 16.56 10.49 -2.87
CA ALA A 157 17.50 10.40 -3.98
C ALA A 157 18.09 11.79 -4.30
N PRO A 158 19.36 11.88 -4.72
CA PRO A 158 19.95 13.12 -5.20
C PRO A 158 19.16 13.76 -6.36
N ASP A 159 18.54 12.93 -7.18
CA ASP A 159 17.62 13.29 -8.27
C ASP A 159 16.37 12.40 -8.20
N PRO A 160 15.29 12.88 -7.56
CA PRO A 160 14.05 12.10 -7.42
C PRO A 160 13.39 11.75 -8.75
N LEU A 161 13.49 12.62 -9.77
CA LEU A 161 12.91 12.34 -11.08
C LEU A 161 13.65 11.20 -11.79
N LYS A 162 14.98 11.21 -11.73
CA LYS A 162 15.80 10.12 -12.25
C LYS A 162 15.51 8.81 -11.52
N ALA A 163 15.31 8.85 -10.21
CA ALA A 163 14.94 7.67 -9.43
C ALA A 163 13.58 7.10 -9.87
N VAL A 164 12.54 7.94 -10.02
CA VAL A 164 11.22 7.50 -10.52
C VAL A 164 11.34 6.87 -11.91
N ASN A 165 12.06 7.52 -12.83
CA ASN A 165 12.25 7.01 -14.19
C ASN A 165 12.95 5.64 -14.20
N ALA A 166 13.93 5.43 -13.29
CA ALA A 166 14.60 4.15 -13.15
C ALA A 166 13.65 3.04 -12.64
N PHE A 167 12.78 3.35 -11.66
CA PHE A 167 11.74 2.42 -11.22
C PHE A 167 10.77 2.07 -12.36
N GLN A 168 10.30 3.07 -13.09
CA GLN A 168 9.37 2.86 -14.22
C GLN A 168 10.01 2.02 -15.33
N ALA A 169 11.25 2.32 -15.70
CA ALA A 169 11.97 1.55 -16.72
C ALA A 169 12.14 0.07 -16.32
N GLU A 170 12.43 -0.19 -15.05
CA GLU A 170 12.57 -1.57 -14.57
C GLU A 170 11.21 -2.30 -14.52
N ILE A 171 10.13 -1.62 -14.13
CA ILE A 171 8.77 -2.18 -14.19
C ILE A 171 8.39 -2.54 -15.63
N VAL A 172 8.63 -1.64 -16.58
CA VAL A 172 8.39 -1.92 -18.01
C VAL A 172 9.23 -3.11 -18.48
N ARG A 173 10.50 -3.18 -18.09
CA ARG A 173 11.40 -4.29 -18.47
C ARG A 173 10.91 -5.64 -17.92
N LEU A 174 10.43 -5.69 -16.69
CA LEU A 174 10.05 -6.94 -16.01
C LEU A 174 8.63 -7.41 -16.34
N TRP A 175 7.68 -6.49 -16.53
CA TRP A 175 6.25 -6.84 -16.71
C TRP A 175 5.65 -6.33 -18.02
N GLY A 176 6.35 -5.53 -18.79
CA GLY A 176 5.84 -4.96 -20.05
C GLY A 176 4.66 -3.98 -19.86
N LYS A 177 4.54 -3.39 -18.69
CA LYS A 177 3.39 -2.54 -18.29
C LYS A 177 3.76 -1.06 -18.24
#